data_bb19c53c737b7c9a36a673b90de67e6e
#
_entry.id   bb19c53c737b7c9a36a673b90de67e6e
#
_cell.length_a   1.000
_cell.length_b   1.000
_cell.length_c   1.000
_cell.angle_alpha   90.00
_cell.angle_beta   90.00
_cell.angle_gamma   90.00
#
_symmetry.space_group_name_H-M   'P 1'
#
loop_
_entity.id
_entity.type
_entity.pdbx_description
1 polymer ?
#
loop_
_entity_poly.entity_id
_entity_poly.type
_entity_poly.pdbx_seq_one_letter_code
_entity_poly.pdbx_strand_id
1 'polypeptide(L)'
;TVQNSPCWTIHPYFSNHLKFIDVKIKAPADSHNTDGLDPESCEDVLVLGTYISVGDDCIAIKSGKIYMAQKYNVPTTNMIVRQCCMRDGHGAVTVGSEIAAGVMDVHIKDCLFMNTDRGLRVKTRRGRGKLSVLDDISFENIDMDNVMTPFVVNSFYFCDPDGKTEYVGSKKPLPVDDRTPSIKKFTFKNINAKNCHVAGTYICGLPESKIEELTFENINITYADNAKSGVAAMMLGCDEASRQGLIVSNVEKLILKNVNIE
;
A
#
# COMPACT_ATOMS: atom_id res chain seq x y z
N THR A 1 14.41 1.11 20.61
CA THR A 1 13.95 -0.10 19.92
C THR A 1 12.65 -0.56 20.55
N VAL A 2 11.65 -0.90 19.72
CA VAL A 2 10.39 -1.58 20.10
C VAL A 2 10.41 -2.94 19.41
N GLN A 3 10.15 -4.02 20.12
CA GLN A 3 10.27 -5.35 19.54
C GLN A 3 9.37 -6.38 20.22
N ASN A 4 9.13 -7.49 19.51
CA ASN A 4 8.39 -8.66 20.00
C ASN A 4 6.96 -8.33 20.45
N SER A 5 6.29 -7.44 19.75
CA SER A 5 4.86 -7.22 19.96
C SER A 5 4.07 -8.45 19.51
N PRO A 6 3.00 -8.83 20.20
CA PRO A 6 2.12 -9.94 19.80
C PRO A 6 1.18 -9.59 18.63
N CYS A 7 1.08 -8.32 18.28
CA CYS A 7 0.20 -7.77 17.24
C CYS A 7 0.80 -6.45 16.76
N TRP A 8 0.03 -5.57 16.13
CA TRP A 8 0.44 -4.23 15.68
C TRP A 8 1.32 -3.53 16.73
N THR A 9 2.53 -3.15 16.33
CA THR A 9 3.55 -2.75 17.30
C THR A 9 3.35 -1.33 17.82
N ILE A 10 3.18 -0.36 16.93
CA ILE A 10 2.90 1.04 17.30
C ILE A 10 1.65 1.47 16.55
N HIS A 11 0.57 1.68 17.27
CA HIS A 11 -0.73 2.06 16.71
C HIS A 11 -1.23 3.38 17.30
N PRO A 12 -0.78 4.53 16.77
CA PRO A 12 -1.35 5.82 17.14
C PRO A 12 -2.75 5.93 16.55
N TYR A 13 -3.69 6.42 17.34
CA TYR A 13 -5.11 6.43 17.05
C TYR A 13 -5.71 7.80 17.37
N PHE A 14 -6.37 8.42 16.40
CA PHE A 14 -6.92 9.79 16.50
C PHE A 14 -5.91 10.80 17.09
N SER A 15 -4.68 10.78 16.58
CA SER A 15 -3.58 11.57 17.11
C SER A 15 -3.01 12.52 16.05
N ASN A 16 -2.39 13.61 16.50
CA ASN A 16 -1.77 14.59 15.63
C ASN A 16 -0.37 15.02 16.11
N HIS A 17 0.39 15.68 15.24
CA HIS A 17 1.74 16.16 15.50
C HIS A 17 2.70 15.06 15.96
N LEU A 18 2.63 13.89 15.30
CA LEU A 18 3.40 12.71 15.64
C LEU A 18 4.78 12.73 14.96
N LYS A 19 5.82 12.38 15.73
CA LYS A 19 7.19 12.26 15.21
C LYS A 19 7.83 10.96 15.65
N PHE A 20 8.18 10.11 14.68
CA PHE A 20 8.93 8.88 14.87
C PHE A 20 10.31 9.07 14.28
N ILE A 21 11.33 9.35 15.11
CA ILE A 21 12.67 9.71 14.68
C ILE A 21 13.67 8.68 15.20
N ASP A 22 14.45 8.07 14.29
CA ASP A 22 15.45 7.03 14.59
C ASP A 22 14.91 5.88 15.46
N VAL A 23 13.67 5.46 15.18
CA VAL A 23 13.04 4.33 15.87
C VAL A 23 13.45 3.03 15.19
N LYS A 24 13.64 1.96 15.98
CA LYS A 24 13.87 0.60 15.48
C LYS A 24 12.71 -0.27 15.91
N ILE A 25 11.95 -0.79 14.95
CA ILE A 25 10.81 -1.69 15.18
C ILE A 25 11.17 -3.07 14.64
N LYS A 26 11.03 -4.10 15.46
CA LYS A 26 11.44 -5.47 15.09
C LYS A 26 10.45 -6.52 15.55
N ALA A 27 10.13 -7.43 14.63
CA ALA A 27 9.44 -8.69 14.90
C ALA A 27 10.04 -9.78 13.99
N PRO A 28 9.88 -11.07 14.30
CA PRO A 28 10.25 -12.15 13.37
C PRO A 28 9.53 -12.00 12.03
N ALA A 29 10.23 -12.27 10.92
CA ALA A 29 9.69 -12.10 9.57
C ALA A 29 8.50 -13.05 9.24
N ASP A 30 8.32 -14.09 10.04
CA ASP A 30 7.24 -15.10 9.92
C ASP A 30 6.12 -14.92 10.97
N SER A 31 6.16 -13.83 11.75
CA SER A 31 5.14 -13.56 12.76
C SER A 31 3.93 -12.82 12.17
N HIS A 32 2.73 -13.39 12.38
CA HIS A 32 1.49 -12.83 11.85
C HIS A 32 1.05 -11.55 12.58
N ASN A 33 0.46 -10.63 11.84
CA ASN A 33 -0.14 -9.38 12.35
C ASN A 33 0.83 -8.51 13.18
N THR A 34 2.12 -8.63 12.96
CA THR A 34 3.14 -7.82 13.64
C THR A 34 3.53 -6.60 12.81
N ASP A 35 2.51 -5.86 12.36
CA ASP A 35 2.69 -4.59 11.67
C ASP A 35 3.57 -3.65 12.52
N GLY A 36 4.42 -2.86 11.85
CA GLY A 36 5.39 -2.01 12.55
C GLY A 36 4.77 -0.73 13.09
N LEU A 37 4.21 0.09 12.21
CA LEU A 37 3.62 1.39 12.55
C LEU A 37 2.29 1.59 11.81
N ASP A 38 1.21 1.68 12.55
CA ASP A 38 -0.16 1.77 12.04
C ASP A 38 -0.84 3.10 12.43
N PRO A 39 -0.49 4.24 11.79
CA PRO A 39 -1.20 5.49 12.07
C PRO A 39 -2.64 5.37 11.56
N GLU A 40 -3.61 5.52 12.46
CA GLU A 40 -5.04 5.43 12.14
C GLU A 40 -5.76 6.71 12.52
N SER A 41 -6.37 7.37 11.54
CA SER A 41 -7.04 8.68 11.70
C SER A 41 -6.12 9.71 12.35
N CYS A 42 -4.90 9.83 11.82
CA CYS A 42 -3.83 10.70 12.32
C CYS A 42 -3.52 11.84 11.35
N GLU A 43 -3.09 12.97 11.89
CA GLU A 43 -2.71 14.15 11.12
C GLU A 43 -1.31 14.63 11.51
N ASP A 44 -0.55 15.20 10.55
CA ASP A 44 0.80 15.72 10.77
C ASP A 44 1.73 14.67 11.38
N VAL A 45 2.08 13.68 10.56
CA VAL A 45 2.89 12.52 10.96
C VAL A 45 4.24 12.56 10.24
N LEU A 46 5.32 12.60 11.00
CA LEU A 46 6.69 12.48 10.48
C LEU A 46 7.31 11.14 10.92
N VAL A 47 7.75 10.33 9.95
CA VAL A 47 8.59 9.15 10.18
C VAL A 47 9.95 9.41 9.53
N LEU A 48 11.00 9.51 10.34
CA LEU A 48 12.34 9.91 9.88
C LEU A 48 13.41 8.94 10.39
N GLY A 49 14.26 8.45 9.49
CA GLY A 49 15.42 7.64 9.86
C GLY A 49 15.07 6.32 10.57
N THR A 50 13.85 5.86 10.42
CA THR A 50 13.32 4.71 11.16
C THR A 50 13.61 3.39 10.41
N TYR A 51 14.00 2.36 11.17
CA TYR A 51 14.21 1.01 10.68
C TYR A 51 13.06 0.10 11.13
N ILE A 52 12.39 -0.56 10.19
CA ILE A 52 11.27 -1.47 10.47
C ILE A 52 11.55 -2.81 9.79
N SER A 53 11.55 -3.90 10.57
CA SER A 53 11.71 -5.28 10.08
C SER A 53 10.73 -6.16 10.85
N VAL A 54 9.67 -6.59 10.19
CA VAL A 54 8.50 -7.21 10.83
C VAL A 54 7.90 -8.33 9.96
N GLY A 55 6.92 -9.05 10.47
CA GLY A 55 6.28 -10.17 9.77
C GLY A 55 4.96 -9.84 9.08
N ASP A 56 4.46 -8.60 9.19
CA ASP A 56 3.32 -8.08 8.43
C ASP A 56 3.68 -6.71 7.83
N ASP A 57 2.78 -5.78 7.63
CA ASP A 57 3.09 -4.50 6.97
C ASP A 57 4.07 -3.65 7.80
N CYS A 58 5.15 -3.12 7.20
CA CYS A 58 6.10 -2.27 7.92
C CYS A 58 5.44 -0.96 8.38
N ILE A 59 4.75 -0.27 7.47
CA ILE A 59 3.86 0.85 7.78
C ILE A 59 2.49 0.54 7.18
N ALA A 60 1.43 0.59 7.99
CA ALA A 60 0.06 0.41 7.52
C ALA A 60 -0.81 1.61 7.86
N ILE A 61 -1.02 2.49 6.90
CA ILE A 61 -1.77 3.74 7.06
C ILE A 61 -3.26 3.44 7.03
N LYS A 62 -3.98 3.83 8.09
CA LYS A 62 -5.38 3.49 8.31
C LYS A 62 -6.22 4.73 8.63
N SER A 63 -7.55 4.63 8.47
CA SER A 63 -8.52 5.66 8.87
C SER A 63 -9.88 5.06 9.24
N GLY A 64 -9.83 3.89 9.87
CA GLY A 64 -10.99 3.21 10.43
C GLY A 64 -11.84 2.40 9.45
N LYS A 65 -12.74 1.62 10.03
CA LYS A 65 -13.80 0.91 9.30
C LYS A 65 -14.99 1.84 9.03
N ILE A 66 -15.91 1.41 8.16
CA ILE A 66 -17.01 2.27 7.69
C ILE A 66 -17.84 2.89 8.81
N TYR A 67 -18.14 2.16 9.88
CA TYR A 67 -18.90 2.68 11.02
C TYR A 67 -18.14 3.76 11.80
N MET A 68 -16.81 3.69 11.85
CA MET A 68 -15.95 4.72 12.44
C MET A 68 -15.93 5.97 11.58
N ALA A 69 -15.77 5.82 10.28
CA ALA A 69 -15.80 6.92 9.33
C ALA A 69 -17.15 7.65 9.34
N GLN A 70 -18.25 6.92 9.37
CA GLN A 70 -19.59 7.51 9.46
C GLN A 70 -19.80 8.32 10.73
N LYS A 71 -19.18 7.92 11.84
CA LYS A 71 -19.33 8.58 13.13
C LYS A 71 -18.37 9.76 13.32
N TYR A 72 -17.10 9.60 12.96
CA TYR A 72 -16.04 10.56 13.29
C TYR A 72 -15.48 11.28 12.08
N ASN A 73 -15.45 10.64 10.90
CA ASN A 73 -14.96 11.17 9.64
C ASN A 73 -13.58 11.85 9.75
N VAL A 74 -12.61 11.15 10.34
CA VAL A 74 -11.25 11.63 10.50
C VAL A 74 -10.32 10.82 9.60
N PRO A 75 -9.83 11.39 8.48
CA PRO A 75 -8.86 10.74 7.61
C PRO A 75 -7.48 10.69 8.26
N THR A 76 -6.55 9.92 7.66
CA THR A 76 -5.12 10.12 7.88
C THR A 76 -4.58 11.02 6.78
N THR A 77 -3.90 12.11 7.17
CA THR A 77 -3.44 13.13 6.23
C THR A 77 -2.15 13.81 6.69
N ASN A 78 -1.48 14.54 5.78
CA ASN A 78 -0.23 15.26 6.04
C ASN A 78 0.82 14.34 6.67
N MET A 79 1.20 13.26 5.96
CA MET A 79 2.19 12.30 6.44
C MET A 79 3.43 12.29 5.57
N ILE A 80 4.59 12.40 6.20
CA ILE A 80 5.90 12.32 5.57
C ILE A 80 6.68 11.14 6.14
N VAL A 81 7.11 10.22 5.25
CA VAL A 81 8.02 9.12 5.57
C VAL A 81 9.30 9.34 4.78
N ARG A 82 10.43 9.48 5.45
CA ARG A 82 11.69 9.70 4.74
C ARG A 82 12.92 9.10 5.43
N GLN A 83 13.91 8.76 4.60
CA GLN A 83 15.21 8.21 5.09
C GLN A 83 15.02 6.97 5.97
N CYS A 84 14.01 6.15 5.62
CA CYS A 84 13.64 4.96 6.38
C CYS A 84 14.07 3.69 5.64
N CYS A 85 14.26 2.62 6.40
CA CYS A 85 14.49 1.29 5.86
C CYS A 85 13.38 0.35 6.32
N MET A 86 12.61 -0.20 5.37
CA MET A 86 11.56 -1.18 5.57
C MET A 86 12.05 -2.54 5.09
N ARG A 87 11.86 -3.56 5.92
CA ARG A 87 12.39 -4.89 5.65
C ARG A 87 11.43 -6.00 6.08
N ASP A 88 11.45 -7.07 5.30
CA ASP A 88 10.83 -8.39 5.55
C ASP A 88 9.28 -8.42 5.58
N GLY A 89 8.61 -7.31 5.69
CA GLY A 89 7.15 -7.24 5.82
C GLY A 89 6.35 -7.58 4.55
N HIS A 90 5.03 -7.73 4.71
CA HIS A 90 4.11 -7.94 3.59
C HIS A 90 3.93 -6.70 2.70
N GLY A 91 4.18 -5.52 3.23
CA GLY A 91 4.24 -4.26 2.50
C GLY A 91 5.21 -3.30 3.16
N ALA A 92 6.10 -2.66 2.39
CA ALA A 92 6.98 -1.64 2.96
C ALA A 92 6.15 -0.42 3.41
N VAL A 93 5.26 0.07 2.54
CA VAL A 93 4.23 1.04 2.90
C VAL A 93 2.88 0.55 2.37
N THR A 94 1.98 0.29 3.30
CA THR A 94 0.62 -0.17 3.02
C THR A 94 -0.38 0.93 3.31
N VAL A 95 -1.39 1.07 2.47
CA VAL A 95 -2.57 1.90 2.69
C VAL A 95 -3.76 0.95 2.84
N GLY A 96 -4.27 0.86 4.04
CA GLY A 96 -5.40 -0.05 4.34
C GLY A 96 -5.04 -1.24 5.25
N SER A 97 -6.03 -2.13 5.44
CA SER A 97 -7.35 -2.16 4.76
C SER A 97 -8.41 -1.24 5.37
N GLU A 98 -8.26 -0.79 6.61
CA GLU A 98 -9.19 0.10 7.32
C GLU A 98 -8.96 1.55 6.89
N ILE A 99 -9.61 1.99 5.80
CA ILE A 99 -9.42 3.33 5.19
C ILE A 99 -10.73 4.03 4.88
N ALA A 100 -11.77 3.76 5.67
CA ALA A 100 -13.11 4.24 5.35
C ALA A 100 -13.30 5.76 5.49
N ALA A 101 -12.44 6.47 6.24
CA ALA A 101 -12.44 7.93 6.28
C ALA A 101 -11.46 8.60 5.29
N GLY A 102 -10.70 7.78 4.53
CA GLY A 102 -9.75 8.26 3.53
C GLY A 102 -8.31 8.41 4.03
N VAL A 103 -7.39 8.44 3.08
CA VAL A 103 -5.95 8.69 3.29
C VAL A 103 -5.49 9.63 2.18
N MET A 104 -4.91 10.76 2.54
CA MET A 104 -4.49 11.76 1.57
C MET A 104 -3.27 12.54 2.02
N ASP A 105 -2.56 13.17 1.07
CA ASP A 105 -1.36 13.98 1.37
C ASP A 105 -0.31 13.13 2.11
N VAL A 106 0.15 12.04 1.45
CA VAL A 106 1.14 11.11 2.02
C VAL A 106 2.34 11.01 1.10
N HIS A 107 3.51 11.40 1.60
CA HIS A 107 4.73 11.48 0.82
C HIS A 107 5.84 10.60 1.40
N ILE A 108 6.25 9.59 0.64
CA ILE A 108 7.31 8.66 0.97
C ILE A 108 8.52 8.99 0.10
N LYS A 109 9.69 9.28 0.71
CA LYS A 109 10.87 9.66 -0.04
C LYS A 109 12.19 9.24 0.58
N ASP A 110 13.18 9.04 -0.28
CA ASP A 110 14.55 8.73 0.14
C ASP A 110 14.61 7.48 1.03
N CYS A 111 13.90 6.40 0.67
CA CYS A 111 13.76 5.20 1.47
C CYS A 111 14.33 3.96 0.77
N LEU A 112 14.63 2.93 1.58
CA LEU A 112 15.09 1.61 1.13
C LEU A 112 14.08 0.54 1.55
N PHE A 113 13.61 -0.26 0.58
CA PHE A 113 12.72 -1.40 0.83
C PHE A 113 13.46 -2.69 0.49
N MET A 114 13.47 -3.66 1.41
CA MET A 114 14.24 -4.91 1.25
C MET A 114 13.41 -6.12 1.66
N ASN A 115 13.41 -7.14 0.82
CA ASN A 115 12.77 -8.45 1.11
C ASN A 115 11.27 -8.34 1.46
N THR A 116 10.59 -7.26 1.10
CA THR A 116 9.16 -7.13 1.35
C THR A 116 8.36 -7.79 0.22
N ASP A 117 7.16 -8.28 0.51
CA ASP A 117 6.31 -8.81 -0.55
C ASP A 117 5.89 -7.70 -1.52
N ARG A 118 5.64 -6.49 -1.03
CA ARG A 118 5.25 -5.32 -1.86
C ARG A 118 6.00 -4.07 -1.38
N GLY A 119 6.36 -3.21 -2.33
CA GLY A 119 6.86 -1.88 -2.00
C GLY A 119 5.72 -0.96 -1.55
N LEU A 120 4.83 -0.57 -2.47
CA LEU A 120 3.51 -0.02 -2.14
C LEU A 120 2.47 -1.14 -2.14
N ARG A 121 1.61 -1.13 -1.13
CA ARG A 121 0.48 -2.05 -1.03
C ARG A 121 -0.81 -1.31 -0.68
N VAL A 122 -1.71 -1.11 -1.65
CA VAL A 122 -3.06 -0.57 -1.37
C VAL A 122 -4.05 -1.71 -1.23
N LYS A 123 -4.77 -1.73 -0.09
CA LYS A 123 -5.81 -2.71 0.24
C LYS A 123 -7.15 -2.00 0.38
N THR A 124 -7.93 -1.93 -0.69
CA THR A 124 -9.28 -1.35 -0.67
C THR A 124 -10.29 -2.28 -1.36
N ARG A 125 -11.57 -1.97 -1.24
CA ARG A 125 -12.65 -2.73 -1.86
C ARG A 125 -13.99 -2.00 -1.76
N ARG A 126 -14.95 -2.45 -2.54
CA ARG A 126 -16.36 -2.08 -2.32
C ARG A 126 -16.76 -2.32 -0.87
N GLY A 127 -17.55 -1.43 -0.30
CA GLY A 127 -17.94 -1.47 1.11
C GLY A 127 -17.05 -0.65 2.05
N ARG A 128 -15.97 -0.02 1.54
CA ARG A 128 -15.17 0.94 2.35
C ARG A 128 -15.88 2.28 2.53
N GLY A 129 -16.79 2.63 1.63
CA GLY A 129 -17.60 3.84 1.74
C GLY A 129 -17.10 4.98 0.86
N LYS A 130 -17.98 5.93 0.57
CA LYS A 130 -17.68 7.11 -0.26
C LYS A 130 -16.69 8.09 0.35
N LEU A 131 -16.49 8.04 1.67
CA LEU A 131 -15.47 8.83 2.38
C LEU A 131 -14.08 8.20 2.26
N SER A 132 -13.98 6.95 1.82
CA SER A 132 -12.72 6.27 1.54
C SER A 132 -12.10 6.80 0.24
N VAL A 133 -11.51 7.97 0.34
CA VAL A 133 -10.80 8.65 -0.74
C VAL A 133 -9.30 8.49 -0.51
N LEU A 134 -8.59 7.94 -1.51
CA LEU A 134 -7.13 7.89 -1.52
C LEU A 134 -6.63 8.94 -2.52
N ASP A 135 -5.92 9.95 -2.05
CA ASP A 135 -5.51 11.08 -2.89
C ASP A 135 -4.12 11.61 -2.53
N ASP A 136 -3.41 12.12 -3.51
CA ASP A 136 -2.09 12.73 -3.37
C ASP A 136 -1.11 11.89 -2.55
N ILE A 137 -0.89 10.65 -3.03
CA ILE A 137 0.08 9.72 -2.44
C ILE A 137 1.27 9.62 -3.37
N SER A 138 2.47 9.88 -2.85
CA SER A 138 3.69 9.88 -3.67
C SER A 138 4.84 9.08 -3.07
N PHE A 139 5.61 8.46 -3.99
CA PHE A 139 6.86 7.76 -3.70
C PHE A 139 7.96 8.37 -4.57
N GLU A 140 9.00 8.88 -3.94
CA GLU A 140 10.10 9.54 -4.65
C GLU A 140 11.47 9.09 -4.11
N ASN A 141 12.42 8.83 -5.00
CA ASN A 141 13.78 8.41 -4.66
C ASN A 141 13.79 7.14 -3.77
N ILE A 142 13.19 6.06 -4.26
CA ILE A 142 13.11 4.80 -3.52
C ILE A 142 13.99 3.75 -4.18
N ASP A 143 14.87 3.12 -3.42
CA ASP A 143 15.55 1.90 -3.80
C ASP A 143 14.82 0.68 -3.22
N MET A 144 14.62 -0.35 -4.04
CA MET A 144 14.03 -1.62 -3.65
C MET A 144 14.96 -2.75 -4.02
N ASP A 145 15.11 -3.74 -3.12
CA ASP A 145 15.88 -4.95 -3.38
C ASP A 145 15.14 -6.19 -2.88
N ASN A 146 15.02 -7.18 -3.76
CA ASN A 146 14.34 -8.45 -3.46
C ASN A 146 12.88 -8.24 -3.01
N VAL A 147 12.16 -7.33 -3.68
CA VAL A 147 10.72 -7.09 -3.47
C VAL A 147 9.92 -7.93 -4.46
N MET A 148 8.91 -8.68 -3.98
CA MET A 148 8.15 -9.59 -4.86
C MET A 148 7.40 -8.81 -5.95
N THR A 149 6.70 -7.73 -5.58
CA THR A 149 5.98 -6.83 -6.50
C THR A 149 6.10 -5.38 -6.04
N PRO A 150 6.86 -4.51 -6.72
CA PRO A 150 7.07 -3.12 -6.30
C PRO A 150 5.80 -2.31 -6.03
N PHE A 151 4.79 -2.42 -6.90
CA PHE A 151 3.58 -1.58 -6.81
C PHE A 151 2.32 -2.42 -6.92
N VAL A 152 1.53 -2.46 -5.85
CA VAL A 152 0.25 -3.19 -5.81
C VAL A 152 -0.88 -2.26 -5.37
N VAL A 153 -1.88 -2.07 -6.23
CA VAL A 153 -3.14 -1.43 -5.89
C VAL A 153 -4.28 -2.42 -6.10
N ASN A 154 -4.91 -2.84 -5.01
CA ASN A 154 -5.94 -3.87 -5.03
C ASN A 154 -7.27 -3.29 -4.52
N SER A 155 -8.22 -3.07 -5.45
CA SER A 155 -9.59 -2.64 -5.14
C SER A 155 -10.59 -3.79 -4.95
N PHE A 156 -10.08 -5.02 -4.73
CA PHE A 156 -10.88 -6.24 -4.54
C PHE A 156 -10.39 -7.05 -3.33
N TYR A 157 -9.86 -6.39 -2.31
CA TYR A 157 -9.24 -7.03 -1.16
C TYR A 157 -10.22 -7.91 -0.38
N PHE A 158 -9.88 -9.18 -0.13
CA PHE A 158 -10.81 -10.20 0.31
C PHE A 158 -10.73 -10.63 1.80
N CYS A 159 -9.88 -10.03 2.61
CA CYS A 159 -9.62 -10.56 3.97
C CYS A 159 -10.73 -10.34 5.00
N ASP A 160 -11.67 -9.44 4.76
CA ASP A 160 -12.85 -9.31 5.64
C ASP A 160 -13.85 -10.46 5.44
N PRO A 161 -14.76 -10.71 6.39
CA PRO A 161 -15.74 -11.81 6.29
C PRO A 161 -16.57 -11.82 5.01
N ASP A 162 -16.89 -10.64 4.47
CA ASP A 162 -17.63 -10.46 3.22
C ASP A 162 -16.74 -10.31 1.98
N GLY A 163 -15.41 -10.37 2.15
CA GLY A 163 -14.43 -10.09 1.09
C GLY A 163 -14.47 -11.04 -0.11
N LYS A 164 -14.97 -12.25 0.09
CA LYS A 164 -15.14 -13.27 -0.98
C LYS A 164 -16.53 -13.32 -1.58
N THR A 165 -17.41 -12.37 -1.24
CA THR A 165 -18.74 -12.26 -1.84
C THR A 165 -18.67 -11.80 -3.29
N GLU A 166 -19.74 -12.08 -4.07
CA GLU A 166 -19.89 -11.57 -5.43
C GLU A 166 -19.82 -10.04 -5.49
N TYR A 167 -20.34 -9.34 -4.49
CA TYR A 167 -20.29 -7.89 -4.39
C TYR A 167 -18.85 -7.36 -4.36
N VAL A 168 -17.96 -7.94 -3.56
CA VAL A 168 -16.56 -7.52 -3.48
C VAL A 168 -15.74 -8.04 -4.65
N GLY A 169 -15.92 -9.31 -5.03
CA GLY A 169 -15.06 -10.00 -6.00
C GLY A 169 -15.37 -9.72 -7.46
N SER A 170 -16.59 -9.24 -7.80
CA SER A 170 -17.02 -9.03 -9.18
C SER A 170 -16.11 -8.05 -9.94
N LYS A 171 -15.69 -8.46 -11.12
CA LYS A 171 -14.94 -7.61 -12.07
C LYS A 171 -15.84 -6.82 -13.01
N LYS A 172 -17.16 -7.01 -12.92
CA LYS A 172 -18.14 -6.24 -13.67
C LYS A 172 -18.44 -4.93 -12.96
N PRO A 173 -18.74 -3.84 -13.69
CA PRO A 173 -19.13 -2.58 -13.07
C PRO A 173 -20.45 -2.74 -12.30
N LEU A 174 -20.49 -2.16 -11.11
CA LEU A 174 -21.68 -2.08 -10.26
C LEU A 174 -22.13 -0.63 -10.15
N PRO A 175 -23.36 -0.32 -9.72
CA PRO A 175 -23.78 1.05 -9.45
C PRO A 175 -22.87 1.69 -8.39
N VAL A 176 -22.46 2.93 -8.63
CA VAL A 176 -21.76 3.76 -7.64
C VAL A 176 -22.76 4.16 -6.57
N ASP A 177 -22.43 3.86 -5.32
CA ASP A 177 -23.27 4.19 -4.15
C ASP A 177 -22.40 4.67 -2.96
N ASP A 178 -23.04 4.89 -1.81
CA ASP A 178 -22.36 5.36 -0.58
C ASP A 178 -21.32 4.36 -0.02
N ARG A 179 -21.20 3.17 -0.59
CA ARG A 179 -20.21 2.14 -0.21
C ARG A 179 -19.01 2.10 -1.17
N THR A 180 -19.03 2.88 -2.24
CA THR A 180 -18.01 2.85 -3.28
C THR A 180 -16.82 3.76 -2.89
N PRO A 181 -15.60 3.21 -2.71
CA PRO A 181 -14.40 4.01 -2.47
C PRO A 181 -13.87 4.63 -3.77
N SER A 182 -13.00 5.61 -3.65
CA SER A 182 -12.31 6.21 -4.79
C SER A 182 -10.80 6.32 -4.58
N ILE A 183 -10.05 6.19 -5.68
CA ILE A 183 -8.60 6.41 -5.73
C ILE A 183 -8.36 7.49 -6.78
N LYS A 184 -7.71 8.58 -6.37
CA LYS A 184 -7.48 9.73 -7.23
C LYS A 184 -6.08 9.71 -7.81
N LYS A 185 -5.10 10.30 -7.13
CA LYS A 185 -3.79 10.55 -7.70
C LYS A 185 -2.68 9.85 -6.93
N PHE A 186 -1.89 9.04 -7.65
CA PHE A 186 -0.65 8.45 -7.15
C PHE A 186 0.51 8.81 -8.08
N THR A 187 1.66 9.16 -7.49
CA THR A 187 2.87 9.53 -8.21
C THR A 187 4.06 8.70 -7.74
N PHE A 188 4.76 8.09 -8.70
CA PHE A 188 5.97 7.31 -8.47
C PHE A 188 7.10 7.91 -9.29
N LYS A 189 8.20 8.33 -8.63
CA LYS A 189 9.27 9.05 -9.28
C LYS A 189 10.64 8.60 -8.79
N ASN A 190 11.58 8.43 -9.72
CA ASN A 190 12.96 8.06 -9.42
C ASN A 190 13.04 6.79 -8.56
N ILE A 191 12.51 5.68 -9.05
CA ILE A 191 12.47 4.42 -8.31
C ILE A 191 13.30 3.37 -9.04
N ASN A 192 14.19 2.72 -8.30
CA ASN A 192 15.03 1.65 -8.78
C ASN A 192 14.75 0.39 -7.97
N ALA A 193 14.13 -0.60 -8.59
CA ALA A 193 13.78 -1.88 -7.97
C ALA A 193 14.58 -3.01 -8.63
N LYS A 194 15.38 -3.71 -7.84
CA LYS A 194 16.23 -4.81 -8.30
C LYS A 194 15.77 -6.13 -7.68
N ASN A 195 16.10 -7.22 -8.38
CA ASN A 195 15.81 -8.57 -7.91
C ASN A 195 14.32 -8.78 -7.58
N CYS A 196 13.43 -8.19 -8.36
CA CYS A 196 11.99 -8.40 -8.24
C CYS A 196 11.59 -9.80 -8.71
N HIS A 197 10.36 -10.25 -8.42
CA HIS A 197 10.01 -11.64 -8.68
C HIS A 197 8.73 -11.81 -9.48
N VAL A 198 7.60 -11.26 -9.01
CA VAL A 198 6.26 -11.60 -9.52
C VAL A 198 5.85 -10.68 -10.67
N ALA A 199 5.81 -9.39 -10.43
CA ALA A 199 5.41 -8.39 -11.41
C ALA A 199 6.06 -7.04 -11.10
N GLY A 200 6.23 -6.18 -12.10
CA GLY A 200 6.65 -4.79 -11.92
C GLY A 200 5.55 -3.97 -11.25
N THR A 201 4.31 -4.13 -11.74
CA THR A 201 3.11 -3.58 -11.11
C THR A 201 1.97 -4.59 -11.14
N TYR A 202 1.07 -4.50 -10.17
CA TYR A 202 -0.22 -5.17 -10.19
C TYR A 202 -1.29 -4.20 -9.67
N ILE A 203 -1.93 -3.50 -10.59
CA ILE A 203 -2.85 -2.40 -10.28
C ILE A 203 -4.23 -2.69 -10.84
N CYS A 204 -5.20 -2.84 -9.94
CA CYS A 204 -6.58 -3.15 -10.26
C CYS A 204 -7.52 -2.18 -9.55
N GLY A 205 -7.97 -1.13 -10.26
CA GLY A 205 -9.05 -0.24 -9.82
C GLY A 205 -10.43 -0.91 -9.94
N LEU A 206 -11.47 -0.30 -9.39
CA LEU A 206 -12.85 -0.70 -9.63
C LEU A 206 -13.29 -0.27 -11.05
N PRO A 207 -14.06 -1.07 -11.78
CA PRO A 207 -14.53 -0.68 -13.10
C PRO A 207 -15.52 0.50 -13.08
N GLU A 208 -16.30 0.65 -12.02
CA GLU A 208 -17.25 1.76 -11.81
C GLU A 208 -16.64 2.99 -11.13
N SER A 209 -15.49 2.85 -10.49
CA SER A 209 -14.74 3.92 -9.81
C SER A 209 -13.26 3.72 -10.11
N LYS A 210 -12.88 4.07 -11.33
CA LYS A 210 -11.51 3.89 -11.81
C LYS A 210 -10.55 4.76 -11.02
N ILE A 211 -9.28 4.36 -10.99
CA ILE A 211 -8.20 5.20 -10.48
C ILE A 211 -8.05 6.41 -11.42
N GLU A 212 -8.16 7.62 -10.90
CA GLU A 212 -8.18 8.83 -11.74
C GLU A 212 -6.84 9.07 -12.45
N GLU A 213 -5.72 9.07 -11.72
CA GLU A 213 -4.40 9.30 -12.31
C GLU A 213 -3.30 8.49 -11.62
N LEU A 214 -2.48 7.83 -12.45
CA LEU A 214 -1.21 7.20 -12.02
C LEU A 214 -0.08 7.77 -12.87
N THR A 215 0.96 8.27 -12.21
CA THR A 215 2.18 8.76 -12.86
C THR A 215 3.38 7.92 -12.44
N PHE A 216 4.11 7.37 -13.42
CA PHE A 216 5.39 6.70 -13.26
C PHE A 216 6.45 7.47 -14.04
N GLU A 217 7.46 7.99 -13.34
CA GLU A 217 8.53 8.80 -13.93
C GLU A 217 9.90 8.31 -13.45
N ASN A 218 10.80 7.98 -14.38
CA ASN A 218 12.13 7.44 -14.09
C ASN A 218 12.08 6.18 -13.22
N ILE A 219 11.43 5.14 -13.69
CA ILE A 219 11.27 3.87 -13.02
C ILE A 219 12.14 2.82 -13.70
N ASN A 220 12.96 2.12 -12.93
CA ASN A 220 13.72 0.97 -13.41
C ASN A 220 13.42 -0.23 -12.51
N ILE A 221 12.94 -1.32 -13.12
CA ILE A 221 12.61 -2.57 -12.43
C ILE A 221 13.32 -3.71 -13.13
N THR A 222 14.09 -4.50 -12.40
CA THR A 222 14.74 -5.71 -12.90
C THR A 222 14.37 -6.91 -12.06
N TYR A 223 14.26 -8.09 -12.72
CA TYR A 223 13.93 -9.33 -12.04
C TYR A 223 15.18 -10.10 -11.63
N ALA A 224 15.06 -10.87 -10.55
CA ALA A 224 16.09 -11.81 -10.15
C ALA A 224 16.26 -12.93 -11.18
N ASP A 225 17.48 -13.43 -11.38
CA ASP A 225 17.75 -14.56 -12.27
C ASP A 225 16.93 -15.79 -11.90
N ASN A 226 16.76 -16.02 -10.60
CA ASN A 226 15.96 -17.10 -10.01
C ASN A 226 14.61 -16.57 -9.49
N ALA A 227 13.95 -15.70 -10.25
CA ALA A 227 12.68 -15.09 -9.83
C ALA A 227 11.65 -16.16 -9.41
N LYS A 228 11.06 -15.94 -8.24
CA LYS A 228 10.05 -16.83 -7.67
C LYS A 228 8.67 -16.49 -8.25
N SER A 229 7.81 -17.49 -8.40
CA SER A 229 6.40 -17.25 -8.63
C SER A 229 5.69 -16.83 -7.34
N GLY A 230 4.58 -16.12 -7.49
CA GLY A 230 3.75 -15.73 -6.37
C GLY A 230 2.48 -15.02 -6.80
N VAL A 231 1.60 -14.79 -5.83
CA VAL A 231 0.34 -14.06 -6.03
C VAL A 231 0.55 -12.59 -5.67
N ALA A 232 0.42 -11.71 -6.66
CA ALA A 232 0.69 -10.27 -6.47
C ALA A 232 -0.27 -9.61 -5.49
N ALA A 233 -1.57 -9.97 -5.51
CA ALA A 233 -2.61 -9.31 -4.73
C ALA A 233 -3.58 -10.31 -4.10
N MET A 234 -4.04 -10.01 -2.87
CA MET A 234 -5.01 -10.81 -2.13
C MET A 234 -6.43 -10.51 -2.62
N MET A 235 -6.79 -11.06 -3.79
CA MET A 235 -8.10 -10.93 -4.44
C MET A 235 -8.46 -12.21 -5.19
N LEU A 236 -9.75 -12.44 -5.43
CA LEU A 236 -10.20 -13.55 -6.24
C LEU A 236 -9.77 -13.36 -7.71
N GLY A 237 -9.26 -14.43 -8.34
CA GLY A 237 -8.82 -14.41 -9.73
C GLY A 237 -7.45 -13.72 -9.94
N CYS A 238 -6.63 -13.65 -8.91
CA CYS A 238 -5.22 -13.29 -9.04
C CYS A 238 -4.39 -14.57 -9.00
N ASP A 239 -3.93 -15.01 -10.16
CA ASP A 239 -3.17 -16.25 -10.32
C ASP A 239 -1.69 -16.05 -9.98
N GLU A 240 -0.99 -17.14 -9.71
CA GLU A 240 0.46 -17.11 -9.58
C GLU A 240 1.12 -16.64 -10.87
N ALA A 241 2.10 -15.78 -10.73
CA ALA A 241 2.84 -15.21 -11.84
C ALA A 241 4.32 -15.03 -11.49
N SER A 242 5.17 -14.90 -12.48
CA SER A 242 6.57 -14.54 -12.35
C SER A 242 6.99 -13.65 -13.50
N ARG A 243 7.80 -12.64 -13.23
CA ARG A 243 8.35 -11.70 -14.22
C ARG A 243 7.30 -11.05 -15.13
N GLN A 244 6.14 -10.73 -14.57
CA GLN A 244 5.11 -9.98 -15.28
C GLN A 244 5.49 -8.49 -15.31
N GLY A 245 5.32 -7.84 -16.44
CA GLY A 245 5.63 -6.42 -16.59
C GLY A 245 4.64 -5.50 -15.85
N LEU A 246 4.02 -4.62 -16.59
CA LEU A 246 2.99 -3.68 -16.15
C LEU A 246 1.60 -4.33 -16.25
N ILE A 247 1.02 -4.74 -15.13
CA ILE A 247 -0.38 -5.17 -15.05
C ILE A 247 -1.18 -4.00 -14.46
N VAL A 248 -2.00 -3.36 -15.30
CA VAL A 248 -2.81 -2.19 -14.91
C VAL A 248 -4.20 -2.31 -15.51
N SER A 249 -5.22 -2.18 -14.68
CA SER A 249 -6.63 -2.19 -15.08
C SER A 249 -7.46 -1.17 -14.35
N ASN A 250 -8.50 -0.65 -15.03
CA ASN A 250 -9.44 0.34 -14.51
C ASN A 250 -8.75 1.60 -13.97
N VAL A 251 -7.92 2.21 -14.81
CA VAL A 251 -7.25 3.49 -14.59
C VAL A 251 -7.72 4.45 -15.70
N GLU A 252 -8.10 5.68 -15.36
CA GLU A 252 -8.53 6.67 -16.34
C GLU A 252 -7.33 7.29 -17.07
N LYS A 253 -6.31 7.68 -16.30
CA LYS A 253 -5.12 8.32 -16.84
C LYS A 253 -3.85 7.66 -16.32
N LEU A 254 -3.11 6.98 -17.20
CA LEU A 254 -1.79 6.40 -16.93
C LEU A 254 -0.72 7.22 -17.64
N ILE A 255 0.22 7.76 -16.88
CA ILE A 255 1.35 8.55 -17.41
C ILE A 255 2.64 7.76 -17.17
N LEU A 256 3.31 7.41 -18.24
CA LEU A 256 4.58 6.69 -18.22
C LEU A 256 5.67 7.58 -18.85
N LYS A 257 6.71 7.90 -18.07
CA LYS A 257 7.87 8.67 -18.52
C LYS A 257 9.14 7.96 -18.09
N ASN A 258 9.93 7.50 -19.05
CA ASN A 258 11.19 6.80 -18.79
C ASN A 258 10.99 5.62 -17.81
N VAL A 259 10.18 4.64 -18.21
CA VAL A 259 9.87 3.42 -17.44
C VAL A 259 10.50 2.22 -18.14
N ASN A 260 11.37 1.53 -17.43
CA ASN A 260 12.04 0.31 -17.87
C ASN A 260 11.69 -0.84 -16.93
N ILE A 261 11.30 -1.99 -17.49
CA ILE A 261 10.99 -3.22 -16.75
C ILE A 261 11.57 -4.40 -17.54
N GLU A 262 12.61 -5.04 -16.98
CA GLU A 262 13.39 -6.10 -17.62
C GLU A 262 13.40 -7.40 -16.80
#